data_cecf6ab2cee1582e71a4e4be6b185d38
#
_entry.id   cecf6ab2cee1582e71a4e4be6b185d38
#
_cell.length_a   1.000
_cell.length_b   1.000
_cell.length_c   1.000
_cell.angle_alpha   90.00
_cell.angle_beta   90.00
_cell.angle_gamma   90.00
#
_symmetry.space_group_name_H-M   'P 1'
#
loop_
_entity.id
_entity.type
_entity.pdbx_description
1 polymer ?
#
loop_
_entity_poly.entity_id
_entity_poly.type
_entity_poly.pdbx_seq_one_letter_code
_entity_poly.pdbx_strand_id
1 'polypeptide(L)'
;MANSKIRIRLKSFDHKILDASAEKIVAAAKKSGAQVVGPVPLPTEKEIYTILRAVHKYKDSREQFEIRTHKRLIDVVNPTPETVDVLTRLEVPSGVDIEIKL
;
A
#
# COMPACT_ATOMS: atom_id res chain seq x y z
N MET A 1 24.88 7.05 -17.49
CA MET A 1 23.45 7.28 -17.40
C MET A 1 22.90 6.84 -16.10
N ALA A 2 22.16 7.71 -15.46
CA ALA A 2 21.52 7.34 -14.22
C ALA A 2 20.41 6.33 -14.50
N ASN A 3 20.39 5.27 -13.73
CA ASN A 3 19.30 4.33 -13.79
C ASN A 3 18.09 4.95 -13.13
N SER A 4 17.07 5.18 -13.91
CA SER A 4 15.81 5.65 -13.37
C SER A 4 15.14 4.54 -12.59
N LYS A 5 14.54 4.90 -11.48
CA LYS A 5 13.86 3.95 -10.63
C LYS A 5 12.62 4.63 -10.06
N ILE A 6 11.51 3.96 -10.19
CA ILE A 6 10.27 4.44 -9.59
C ILE A 6 9.98 3.56 -8.38
N ARG A 7 9.81 4.20 -7.24
CA ARG A 7 9.46 3.50 -6.02
C ARG A 7 8.00 3.77 -5.69
N ILE A 8 7.24 2.73 -5.57
CA ILE A 8 5.81 2.80 -5.29
C ILE A 8 5.55 2.21 -3.92
N ARG A 9 4.94 2.99 -3.05
CA ARG A 9 4.50 2.53 -1.74
C ARG A 9 3.00 2.45 -1.71
N LEU A 10 2.51 1.33 -1.25
CA LEU A 10 1.08 1.10 -1.09
C LEU A 10 0.77 0.90 0.38
N LYS A 11 -0.29 1.52 0.85
CA LYS A 11 -0.75 1.37 2.23
C LYS A 11 -2.25 1.09 2.22
N SER A 12 -2.66 0.19 3.07
CA SER A 12 -4.08 -0.08 3.27
C SER A 12 -4.31 -0.77 4.61
N PHE A 13 -5.51 -0.63 5.13
CA PHE A 13 -5.91 -1.36 6.32
C PHE A 13 -6.33 -2.79 5.96
N ASP A 14 -6.64 -3.05 4.71
CA ASP A 14 -7.05 -4.37 4.24
C ASP A 14 -5.96 -4.98 3.37
N HIS A 15 -5.36 -6.06 3.85
CA HIS A 15 -4.26 -6.70 3.13
C HIS A 15 -4.70 -7.33 1.81
N LYS A 16 -5.93 -7.78 1.72
CA LYS A 16 -6.44 -8.42 0.49
C LYS A 16 -6.55 -7.42 -0.64
N ILE A 17 -7.11 -6.25 -0.36
CA ILE A 17 -7.22 -5.18 -1.34
C ILE A 17 -5.83 -4.69 -1.71
N LEU A 18 -4.96 -4.58 -0.74
CA LEU A 18 -3.59 -4.14 -0.95
C LEU A 18 -2.83 -5.08 -1.88
N ASP A 19 -2.91 -6.38 -1.63
CA ASP A 19 -2.23 -7.37 -2.46
C ASP A 19 -2.78 -7.39 -3.88
N ALA A 20 -4.09 -7.29 -4.05
CA ALA A 20 -4.71 -7.23 -5.36
C ALA A 20 -4.25 -5.98 -6.13
N SER A 21 -4.16 -4.84 -5.45
CA SER A 21 -3.66 -3.61 -6.06
C SER A 21 -2.20 -3.71 -6.45
N ALA A 22 -1.38 -4.33 -5.60
CA ALA A 22 0.02 -4.54 -5.88
C ALA A 22 0.22 -5.41 -7.13
N GLU A 23 -0.53 -6.49 -7.24
CA GLU A 23 -0.46 -7.36 -8.42
C GLU A 23 -0.85 -6.62 -9.68
N LYS A 24 -1.88 -5.79 -9.62
CA LYS A 24 -2.34 -5.00 -10.75
C LYS A 24 -1.25 -4.01 -11.21
N ILE A 25 -0.58 -3.37 -10.28
CA ILE A 25 0.51 -2.44 -10.58
C ILE A 25 1.69 -3.17 -11.20
N VAL A 26 2.06 -4.31 -10.64
CA VAL A 26 3.16 -5.12 -11.16
C VAL A 26 2.86 -5.58 -12.59
N ALA A 27 1.66 -6.06 -12.83
CA ALA A 27 1.27 -6.51 -14.16
C ALA A 27 1.31 -5.36 -15.17
N ALA A 28 0.81 -4.19 -14.79
CA ALA A 28 0.83 -3.03 -15.67
C ALA A 28 2.25 -2.57 -15.99
N ALA A 29 3.13 -2.56 -15.00
CA ALA A 29 4.52 -2.16 -15.18
C ALA A 29 5.28 -3.14 -16.09
N LYS A 30 5.06 -4.43 -15.89
CA LYS A 30 5.67 -5.46 -16.74
C LYS A 30 5.19 -5.36 -18.17
N LYS A 31 3.92 -5.06 -18.35
CA LYS A 31 3.34 -4.91 -19.69
C LYS A 31 3.99 -3.76 -20.46
N SER A 32 4.40 -2.73 -19.75
CA SER A 32 5.05 -1.57 -20.37
C SER A 32 6.52 -1.81 -20.68
N GLY A 33 7.07 -2.96 -20.34
CA GLY A 33 8.44 -3.33 -20.62
C GLY A 33 9.44 -3.01 -19.54
N ALA A 34 8.99 -2.52 -18.38
CA ALA A 34 9.87 -2.25 -17.25
C ALA A 34 10.16 -3.50 -16.46
N GLN A 35 11.27 -3.50 -15.75
CA GLN A 35 11.60 -4.55 -14.80
C GLN A 35 11.00 -4.17 -13.44
N VAL A 36 10.39 -5.14 -12.80
CA VAL A 36 9.73 -4.91 -11.51
C VAL A 36 10.34 -5.80 -10.45
N VAL A 37 10.70 -5.18 -9.35
CA VAL A 37 11.18 -5.89 -8.16
C VAL A 37 10.09 -5.82 -7.10
N GLY A 38 9.67 -6.94 -6.62
CA GLY A 38 8.64 -6.99 -5.60
C GLY A 38 7.30 -7.41 -6.16
N PRO A 39 6.22 -7.30 -5.42
CA PRO A 39 6.05 -6.48 -4.21
C PRO A 39 6.76 -7.04 -2.98
N VAL A 40 7.36 -6.15 -2.22
CA VAL A 40 8.01 -6.50 -0.97
C VAL A 40 7.11 -6.06 0.19
N PRO A 41 6.72 -6.98 1.05
CA PRO A 41 5.94 -6.58 2.22
C PRO A 41 6.85 -5.85 3.21
N LEU A 42 6.41 -4.68 3.62
CA LEU A 42 7.06 -3.93 4.68
C LEU A 42 6.43 -4.29 6.02
N PRO A 43 7.10 -4.01 7.13
CA PRO A 43 6.52 -4.31 8.44
C PRO A 43 5.16 -3.64 8.60
N THR A 44 4.22 -4.39 9.14
CA THR A 44 2.87 -3.90 9.40
C THR A 44 2.86 -3.04 10.64
N GLU A 45 2.34 -1.83 10.53
CA GLU A 45 2.15 -0.98 11.68
C GLU A 45 0.85 -1.35 12.37
N LYS A 46 0.93 -1.48 13.68
CA LYS A 46 -0.21 -1.85 14.49
C LYS A 46 -0.44 -0.79 15.54
N GLU A 47 -1.63 -0.23 15.54
CA GLU A 47 -2.03 0.73 16.56
C GLU A 47 -3.18 0.16 17.35
N ILE A 48 -3.09 0.26 18.67
CA ILE A 48 -4.13 -0.21 19.57
C ILE A 48 -4.73 1.01 20.24
N TYR A 49 -6.04 1.16 20.08
CA TYR A 49 -6.77 2.23 20.73
C TYR A 49 -7.66 1.62 21.81
N THR A 50 -7.57 2.19 23.00
CA THR A 50 -8.45 1.81 24.07
C THR A 50 -9.46 2.93 24.27
N ILE A 51 -10.72 2.62 24.09
CA ILE A 51 -11.79 3.57 24.33
C ILE A 51 -12.46 3.21 25.65
N LEU A 52 -12.47 4.19 26.56
CA LEU A 52 -13.20 4.06 27.78
C LEU A 52 -14.63 4.52 27.52
N ARG A 53 -15.54 3.59 27.64
CA ARG A 53 -16.95 3.94 27.58
C ARG A 53 -17.43 4.28 28.97
N ALA A 54 -18.17 5.36 29.07
CA ALA A 54 -18.82 5.71 30.31
C ALA A 54 -19.93 4.70 30.56
N VAL A 55 -19.61 3.66 31.30
CA VAL A 55 -20.62 2.71 31.71
C VAL A 55 -20.99 3.05 33.12
N HIS A 56 -22.25 3.25 33.33
CA HIS A 56 -22.76 3.52 34.64
C HIS A 56 -22.51 2.35 35.53
N LYS A 57 -22.02 2.62 36.69
CA LYS A 57 -22.05 1.72 37.79
C LYS A 57 -21.02 0.63 37.88
N TYR A 58 -20.65 0.05 36.75
CA TYR A 58 -19.95 -1.18 36.88
C TYR A 58 -18.61 -1.07 36.23
N LYS A 59 -17.93 -2.00 36.21
CA LYS A 59 -16.71 -2.25 35.53
C LYS A 59 -16.37 -1.29 34.43
N ASP A 60 -15.14 -1.00 34.31
CA ASP A 60 -14.62 -0.29 33.17
C ASP A 60 -14.98 -1.01 31.90
N SER A 61 -15.77 -0.39 31.11
CA SER A 61 -16.05 -0.88 29.79
C SER A 61 -14.96 -0.36 28.86
N ARG A 62 -14.02 -1.20 28.55
CA ARG A 62 -12.94 -0.87 27.63
C ARG A 62 -13.18 -1.60 26.34
N GLU A 63 -13.18 -0.85 25.26
CA GLU A 63 -13.11 -1.44 23.96
C GLU A 63 -11.74 -1.15 23.39
N GLN A 64 -11.06 -2.19 22.97
CA GLN A 64 -9.80 -2.05 22.31
C GLN A 64 -10.02 -2.22 20.83
N PHE A 65 -9.60 -1.23 20.07
CA PHE A 65 -9.61 -1.30 18.62
C PHE A 65 -8.19 -1.42 18.14
N GLU A 66 -7.99 -2.32 17.24
CA GLU A 66 -6.70 -2.55 16.64
C GLU A 66 -6.77 -2.12 15.18
N ILE A 67 -5.88 -1.21 14.80
CA ILE A 67 -5.75 -0.79 13.41
C ILE A 67 -4.41 -1.28 12.91
N ARG A 68 -4.44 -2.10 11.87
CA ARG A 68 -3.23 -2.58 11.21
C ARG A 68 -3.10 -1.90 9.87
N THR A 69 -1.97 -1.26 9.67
CA THR A 69 -1.64 -0.65 8.39
C THR A 69 -0.66 -1.54 7.67
N HIS A 70 -1.10 -2.15 6.60
CA HIS A 70 -0.25 -2.97 5.76
C HIS A 70 0.42 -2.12 4.71
N LYS A 71 1.68 -2.42 4.43
CA LYS A 71 2.48 -1.68 3.46
C LYS A 71 3.13 -2.62 2.48
N ARG A 72 3.18 -2.19 1.23
CA ARG A 72 3.89 -2.92 0.18
C ARG A 72 4.77 -1.95 -0.58
N LEU A 73 5.94 -2.44 -0.98
CA LEU A 73 6.90 -1.65 -1.74
C LEU A 73 7.14 -2.31 -3.09
N ILE A 74 7.00 -1.54 -4.15
CA ILE A 74 7.28 -1.99 -5.50
C ILE A 74 8.33 -1.07 -6.10
N ASP A 75 9.41 -1.65 -6.60
CA ASP A 75 10.43 -0.91 -7.31
C ASP A 75 10.32 -1.24 -8.80
N VAL A 76 10.16 -0.21 -9.60
CA VAL A 76 10.15 -0.33 -11.06
C VAL A 76 11.49 0.18 -11.56
N VAL A 77 12.26 -0.71 -12.16
CA VAL A 77 13.61 -0.41 -12.63
C VAL A 77 13.58 -0.17 -14.14
N ASN A 78 14.31 0.83 -14.59
CA ASN A 78 14.37 1.22 -15.99
C ASN A 78 12.99 1.48 -16.60
N PRO A 79 12.20 2.37 -15.99
CA PRO A 79 10.87 2.65 -16.54
C PRO A 79 10.98 3.37 -17.86
N THR A 80 10.06 3.05 -18.77
CA THR A 80 9.92 3.76 -20.02
C THR A 80 8.91 4.90 -19.84
N PRO A 81 8.83 5.86 -20.76
CA PRO A 81 7.77 6.87 -20.71
C PRO A 81 6.39 6.24 -20.70
N GLU A 82 6.22 5.12 -21.36
CA GLU A 82 4.99 4.36 -21.35
C GLU A 82 4.67 3.81 -19.96
N THR A 83 5.69 3.37 -19.22
CA THR A 83 5.51 2.90 -17.85
C THR A 83 4.95 3.98 -16.95
N VAL A 84 5.52 5.19 -17.01
CA VAL A 84 5.06 6.33 -16.24
C VAL A 84 3.60 6.65 -16.58
N ASP A 85 3.27 6.63 -17.86
CA ASP A 85 1.93 6.91 -18.34
C ASP A 85 0.92 5.90 -17.79
N VAL A 86 1.25 4.62 -17.89
CA VAL A 86 0.40 3.54 -17.40
C VAL A 86 0.19 3.63 -15.91
N LEU A 87 1.25 3.89 -15.16
CA LEU A 87 1.15 4.00 -13.70
C LEU A 87 0.32 5.21 -13.28
N THR A 88 0.38 6.29 -14.04
CA THR A 88 -0.41 7.48 -13.74
C THR A 88 -1.91 7.23 -13.97
N ARG A 89 -2.24 6.37 -14.91
CA ARG A 89 -3.63 6.07 -15.25
C ARG A 89 -4.24 4.93 -14.45
N LEU A 90 -3.45 4.26 -13.63
CA LEU A 90 -3.97 3.15 -12.85
C LEU A 90 -4.98 3.62 -11.84
N GLU A 91 -6.11 2.95 -11.85
CA GLU A 91 -7.12 3.14 -10.82
C GLU A 91 -6.91 2.13 -9.71
N VAL A 92 -6.91 2.61 -8.50
CA VAL A 92 -6.81 1.75 -7.34
C VAL A 92 -8.10 1.80 -6.54
N PRO A 93 -8.46 0.71 -5.87
CA PRO A 93 -9.64 0.69 -5.04
C PRO A 93 -9.58 1.76 -3.95
N SER A 94 -10.75 2.21 -3.55
CA SER A 94 -10.88 3.06 -2.38
C SER A 94 -10.30 2.34 -1.17
N GLY A 95 -9.56 3.04 -0.35
CA GLY A 95 -8.92 2.46 0.83
C GLY A 95 -7.47 2.09 0.65
N VAL A 96 -6.93 2.25 -0.56
CA VAL A 96 -5.51 2.04 -0.81
C VAL A 96 -4.85 3.39 -1.10
N ASP A 97 -3.85 3.72 -0.31
CA ASP A 97 -3.04 4.92 -0.54
C ASP A 97 -1.83 4.55 -1.37
N ILE A 98 -1.57 5.33 -2.40
CA ILE A 98 -0.41 5.15 -3.25
C ILE A 98 0.49 6.35 -3.15
N GLU A 99 1.77 6.09 -2.96
CA GLU A 99 2.80 7.12 -3.00
C GLU A 99 3.83 6.69 -4.04
N ILE A 100 4.07 7.55 -5.01
CA ILE A 100 5.02 7.28 -6.08
C ILE A 100 6.17 8.26 -5.98
N LYS A 101 7.37 7.73 -5.90
CA LYS A 101 8.60 8.54 -5.90
C LYS A 101 9.41 8.23 -7.14
N LEU A 102 9.74 9.26 -7.82
CA LEU A 102 10.59 9.18 -9.00
C LEU A 102 12.07 9.28 -8.65
#